data_0889d135f6841c79fdfb1ae753375c4a
#
_entry.id   0889d135f6841c79fdfb1ae753375c4a
#
_cell.length_a   1.000
_cell.length_b   1.000
_cell.length_c   1.000
_cell.angle_alpha   90.00
_cell.angle_beta   90.00
_cell.angle_gamma   90.00
#
_symmetry.space_group_name_H-M   'P 1'
#
loop_
_entity.id
_entity.type
_entity.pdbx_description
1 polymer ?
#
loop_
_entity_poly.entity_id
_entity_poly.type
_entity_poly.pdbx_seq_one_letter_code
_entity_poly.pdbx_strand_id
1 'polypeptide(L)'
;ETSSAYDIHIINALYDGGIIDKDRYIICNGFKRPQYVENIAQLVNDGFSNTIPVLDNKEELELFEDSFTKKCKVGIRIACEEEPKFDFYTSRLGIRYNDIVDFYKAKLKNSKKFQLKMLHFFINTGIKDTAYYWNELSKCMNVYCELKAICPELDSLNIGGGFPIKNTLNFEYDYEYLTEEIISQIKNICERNGVEEPNIFTEFGSFTVGESGAALYSIVNQKQQNDRE
;
A
#
# COMPACT_ATOMS: atom_id res chain seq x y z
N GLU A 1 4.64 -8.50 0.86
CA GLU A 1 3.25 -8.14 0.60
C GLU A 1 2.43 -9.39 0.25
N THR A 2 1.18 -9.42 0.69
CA THR A 2 0.18 -10.42 0.33
C THR A 2 -1.11 -9.72 -0.08
N SER A 3 -1.89 -10.31 -0.98
CA SER A 3 -3.16 -9.74 -1.46
C SER A 3 -4.30 -10.76 -1.52
N SER A 4 -4.03 -12.00 -1.12
CA SER A 4 -5.00 -13.08 -1.11
C SER A 4 -4.74 -14.11 -0.01
N ALA A 5 -5.74 -14.95 0.27
CA ALA A 5 -5.60 -16.06 1.22
C ALA A 5 -4.50 -17.06 0.81
N TYR A 6 -4.25 -17.20 -0.48
CA TYR A 6 -3.24 -18.14 -0.99
C TYR A 6 -1.81 -17.68 -0.71
N ASP A 7 -1.56 -16.37 -0.70
CA ASP A 7 -0.22 -15.81 -0.44
C ASP A 7 0.24 -16.15 0.98
N ILE A 8 -0.69 -16.32 1.92
CA ILE A 8 -0.36 -16.69 3.31
C ILE A 8 0.29 -18.08 3.38
N HIS A 9 -0.09 -19.00 2.47
CA HIS A 9 0.58 -20.30 2.40
C HIS A 9 2.06 -20.18 1.99
N ILE A 10 2.37 -19.18 1.14
CA ILE A 10 3.76 -18.89 0.76
C ILE A 10 4.54 -18.34 1.96
N ILE A 11 3.92 -17.46 2.76
CA ILE A 11 4.54 -16.95 4.00
C ILE A 11 4.89 -18.10 4.95
N ASN A 12 3.95 -19.03 5.17
CA ASN A 12 4.19 -20.20 6.02
C ASN A 12 5.30 -21.08 5.46
N ALA A 13 5.31 -21.36 4.16
CA ALA A 13 6.38 -22.13 3.53
C ALA A 13 7.76 -21.46 3.64
N LEU A 14 7.83 -20.12 3.52
CA LEU A 14 9.09 -19.37 3.71
C LEU A 14 9.55 -19.43 5.16
N TYR A 15 8.64 -19.37 6.13
CA TYR A 15 8.96 -19.50 7.54
C TYR A 15 9.45 -20.92 7.88
N ASP A 16 8.74 -21.94 7.43
CA ASP A 16 9.09 -23.35 7.63
C ASP A 16 10.46 -23.71 6.99
N GLY A 17 10.76 -23.06 5.87
CA GLY A 17 12.05 -23.15 5.20
C GLY A 17 13.19 -22.33 5.84
N GLY A 18 12.92 -21.59 6.91
CA GLY A 18 13.90 -20.74 7.60
C GLY A 18 14.37 -19.52 6.80
N ILE A 19 13.58 -19.08 5.81
CA ILE A 19 13.91 -17.93 4.96
C ILE A 19 13.49 -16.62 5.61
N ILE A 20 12.39 -16.64 6.38
CA ILE A 20 11.89 -15.47 7.13
C ILE A 20 11.66 -15.83 8.59
N ASP A 21 11.78 -14.84 9.46
CA ASP A 21 11.45 -14.92 10.88
C ASP A 21 10.07 -14.31 11.16
N LYS A 22 9.52 -14.59 12.35
CA LYS A 22 8.19 -14.05 12.76
C LYS A 22 8.15 -12.55 13.01
N ASP A 23 9.28 -11.89 13.04
CA ASP A 23 9.39 -10.43 13.19
C ASP A 23 9.41 -9.68 11.85
N ARG A 24 9.42 -10.40 10.72
CA ARG A 24 9.34 -9.78 9.39
C ARG A 24 8.01 -9.08 9.17
N TYR A 25 8.08 -7.95 8.48
CA TYR A 25 6.88 -7.22 8.07
C TYR A 25 6.13 -8.00 7.00
N ILE A 26 4.85 -8.26 7.27
CA ILE A 26 3.92 -8.91 6.34
C ILE A 26 2.76 -7.94 6.12
N ILE A 27 2.76 -7.26 5.00
CA ILE A 27 1.72 -6.29 4.63
C ILE A 27 0.63 -7.03 3.88
N CYS A 28 -0.60 -7.01 4.42
CA CYS A 28 -1.74 -7.73 3.85
C CYS A 28 -2.70 -6.73 3.20
N ASN A 29 -2.57 -6.58 1.89
CA ASN A 29 -3.36 -5.66 1.06
C ASN A 29 -4.62 -6.31 0.49
N GLY A 30 -5.38 -5.54 -0.29
CA GLY A 30 -6.55 -5.96 -1.02
C GLY A 30 -7.77 -6.24 -0.14
N PHE A 31 -8.88 -6.58 -0.78
CA PHE A 31 -10.15 -6.87 -0.13
C PHE A 31 -10.09 -8.17 0.67
N LYS A 32 -10.51 -8.14 1.95
CA LYS A 32 -10.41 -9.27 2.89
C LYS A 32 -11.68 -10.12 2.85
N ARG A 33 -11.63 -11.22 2.09
CA ARG A 33 -12.63 -12.27 2.17
C ARG A 33 -12.47 -13.10 3.47
N PRO A 34 -13.50 -13.80 3.95
CA PRO A 34 -13.46 -14.52 5.22
C PRO A 34 -12.22 -15.41 5.39
N GLN A 35 -11.88 -16.24 4.41
CA GLN A 35 -10.70 -17.10 4.48
C GLN A 35 -9.38 -16.29 4.58
N TYR A 36 -9.29 -15.12 3.93
CA TYR A 36 -8.11 -14.28 4.03
C TYR A 36 -8.01 -13.66 5.43
N VAL A 37 -9.14 -13.24 6.01
CA VAL A 37 -9.21 -12.77 7.41
C VAL A 37 -8.74 -13.85 8.37
N GLU A 38 -9.25 -15.08 8.23
CA GLU A 38 -8.86 -16.23 9.06
C GLU A 38 -7.35 -16.52 8.97
N ASN A 39 -6.80 -16.56 7.75
CA ASN A 39 -5.39 -16.82 7.54
C ASN A 39 -4.49 -15.71 8.11
N ILE A 40 -4.88 -14.44 7.96
CA ILE A 40 -4.17 -13.30 8.58
C ILE A 40 -4.24 -13.38 10.10
N ALA A 41 -5.43 -13.68 10.64
CA ALA A 41 -5.63 -13.83 12.08
C ALA A 41 -4.74 -14.95 12.65
N GLN A 42 -4.63 -16.07 11.93
CA GLN A 42 -3.76 -17.16 12.31
C GLN A 42 -2.30 -16.72 12.38
N LEU A 43 -1.76 -16.01 11.37
CA LEU A 43 -0.38 -15.48 11.42
C LEU A 43 -0.15 -14.64 12.69
N VAL A 44 -1.08 -13.70 13.00
CA VAL A 44 -0.96 -12.85 14.18
C VAL A 44 -1.03 -13.68 15.46
N ASN A 45 -1.96 -14.62 15.53
CA ASN A 45 -2.13 -15.51 16.71
C ASN A 45 -0.92 -16.44 16.90
N ASP A 46 -0.27 -16.86 15.81
CA ASP A 46 0.95 -17.67 15.82
C ASP A 46 2.22 -16.87 16.13
N GLY A 47 2.09 -15.54 16.27
CA GLY A 47 3.15 -14.67 16.75
C GLY A 47 3.96 -13.97 15.66
N PHE A 48 3.47 -13.89 14.43
CA PHE A 48 4.04 -12.98 13.41
C PHE A 48 3.70 -11.53 13.79
N SER A 49 4.55 -10.93 14.60
CA SER A 49 4.28 -9.68 15.34
C SER A 49 4.19 -8.43 14.46
N ASN A 50 4.69 -8.50 13.23
CA ASN A 50 4.67 -7.42 12.24
C ASN A 50 3.77 -7.72 11.05
N THR A 51 2.75 -8.56 11.24
CA THR A 51 1.66 -8.70 10.28
C THR A 51 0.74 -7.49 10.37
N ILE A 52 0.58 -6.77 9.26
CA ILE A 52 -0.21 -5.53 9.16
C ILE A 52 -1.29 -5.71 8.08
N PRO A 53 -2.52 -6.11 8.44
CA PRO A 53 -3.65 -6.01 7.53
C PRO A 53 -3.95 -4.54 7.26
N VAL A 54 -3.96 -4.17 5.98
CA VAL A 54 -4.26 -2.82 5.51
C VAL A 54 -5.74 -2.75 5.17
N LEU A 55 -6.51 -1.98 5.93
CA LEU A 55 -7.94 -1.82 5.75
C LEU A 55 -8.24 -1.12 4.42
N ASP A 56 -9.02 -1.78 3.58
CA ASP A 56 -9.48 -1.28 2.30
C ASP A 56 -10.81 -0.50 2.42
N ASN A 57 -11.55 -0.76 3.48
CA ASN A 57 -12.78 -0.06 3.86
C ASN A 57 -12.96 -0.11 5.39
N LYS A 58 -13.95 0.63 5.89
CA LYS A 58 -14.21 0.77 7.34
C LYS A 58 -14.77 -0.51 7.97
N GLU A 59 -15.53 -1.26 7.19
CA GLU A 59 -16.25 -2.46 7.61
C GLU A 59 -15.31 -3.64 7.86
N GLU A 60 -14.14 -3.67 7.20
CA GLU A 60 -13.16 -4.75 7.40
C GLU A 60 -12.66 -4.86 8.83
N LEU A 61 -12.67 -3.76 9.59
CA LEU A 61 -12.25 -3.82 11.00
C LEU A 61 -13.17 -4.73 11.84
N GLU A 62 -14.47 -4.73 11.54
CA GLU A 62 -15.46 -5.57 12.25
C GLU A 62 -15.25 -7.06 11.93
N LEU A 63 -14.82 -7.40 10.73
CA LEU A 63 -14.46 -8.78 10.37
C LEU A 63 -13.27 -9.30 11.17
N PHE A 64 -12.39 -8.41 11.63
CA PHE A 64 -11.22 -8.79 12.41
C PHE A 64 -11.52 -8.97 13.91
N GLU A 65 -12.58 -8.33 14.44
CA GLU A 65 -12.83 -8.31 15.89
C GLU A 65 -12.99 -9.71 16.48
N ASP A 66 -13.66 -10.62 15.78
CA ASP A 66 -13.92 -11.98 16.27
C ASP A 66 -12.75 -12.95 16.00
N SER A 67 -11.90 -12.64 15.01
CA SER A 67 -10.87 -13.56 14.52
C SER A 67 -9.53 -13.43 15.24
N PHE A 68 -9.20 -12.25 15.77
CA PHE A 68 -7.90 -11.99 16.40
C PHE A 68 -7.96 -12.20 17.91
N THR A 69 -7.08 -13.03 18.45
CA THR A 69 -6.93 -13.25 19.91
C THR A 69 -5.81 -12.44 20.53
N LYS A 70 -4.89 -11.91 19.70
CA LYS A 70 -3.79 -11.03 20.12
C LYS A 70 -3.98 -9.63 19.59
N LYS A 71 -3.25 -8.67 20.19
CA LYS A 71 -3.19 -7.30 19.69
C LYS A 71 -2.58 -7.30 18.29
N CYS A 72 -3.25 -6.65 17.33
CA CYS A 72 -2.87 -6.59 15.94
C CYS A 72 -2.53 -5.15 15.53
N LYS A 73 -1.45 -4.99 14.77
CA LYS A 73 -1.13 -3.77 14.04
C LYS A 73 -2.01 -3.72 12.79
N VAL A 74 -2.57 -2.56 12.48
CA VAL A 74 -3.38 -2.36 11.27
C VAL A 74 -2.85 -1.19 10.45
N GLY A 75 -3.04 -1.26 9.15
CA GLY A 75 -2.85 -0.15 8.23
C GLY A 75 -4.20 0.37 7.73
N ILE A 76 -4.20 1.56 7.16
CA ILE A 76 -5.35 2.13 6.45
C ILE A 76 -4.90 2.51 5.05
N ARG A 77 -5.59 1.97 4.02
CA ARG A 77 -5.42 2.41 2.65
C ARG A 77 -6.18 3.70 2.42
N ILE A 78 -5.49 4.68 1.85
CA ILE A 78 -6.09 5.96 1.45
C ILE A 78 -6.69 5.81 0.06
N ALA A 79 -7.94 6.22 -0.10
CA ALA A 79 -8.59 6.35 -1.40
C ALA A 79 -8.10 7.64 -2.08
N CYS A 80 -7.10 7.53 -2.93
CA CYS A 80 -6.61 8.64 -3.74
C CYS A 80 -7.65 9.06 -4.78
N GLU A 81 -7.63 10.32 -5.19
CA GLU A 81 -8.42 10.77 -6.32
C GLU A 81 -7.86 10.17 -7.61
N GLU A 82 -8.73 9.78 -8.53
CA GLU A 82 -8.29 9.30 -9.85
C GLU A 82 -7.85 10.47 -10.73
N GLU A 83 -6.93 10.21 -11.63
CA GLU A 83 -6.47 11.21 -12.59
C GLU A 83 -7.66 11.71 -13.44
N PRO A 84 -7.79 13.03 -13.72
CA PRO A 84 -9.00 13.63 -14.31
C PRO A 84 -9.48 13.05 -15.66
N LYS A 85 -8.65 12.26 -16.33
CA LYS A 85 -9.00 11.57 -17.58
C LYS A 85 -9.92 10.36 -17.43
N PHE A 86 -10.19 9.94 -16.19
CA PHE A 86 -11.10 8.83 -15.90
C PHE A 86 -12.48 9.34 -15.51
N ASP A 87 -13.51 8.53 -15.75
CA ASP A 87 -14.90 8.83 -15.38
C ASP A 87 -15.13 8.90 -13.86
N PHE A 88 -14.20 8.35 -13.08
CA PHE A 88 -14.24 8.33 -11.62
C PHE A 88 -13.14 9.21 -11.05
N TYR A 89 -13.48 10.05 -10.09
CA TYR A 89 -12.57 10.98 -9.42
C TYR A 89 -11.98 10.44 -8.12
N THR A 90 -12.47 9.30 -7.62
CA THR A 90 -12.00 8.72 -6.36
C THR A 90 -11.76 7.23 -6.56
N SER A 91 -10.65 6.72 -6.02
CA SER A 91 -10.37 5.29 -6.01
C SER A 91 -11.52 4.51 -5.38
N ARG A 92 -11.86 3.37 -5.99
CA ARG A 92 -12.83 2.43 -5.43
C ARG A 92 -12.32 1.69 -4.20
N LEU A 93 -11.02 1.75 -3.96
CA LEU A 93 -10.33 1.08 -2.86
C LEU A 93 -9.80 2.11 -1.87
N GLY A 94 -9.90 1.78 -0.58
CA GLY A 94 -9.42 2.62 0.49
C GLY A 94 -10.50 3.48 1.16
N ILE A 95 -10.11 4.17 2.21
CA ILE A 95 -10.93 5.12 2.97
C ILE A 95 -10.62 6.54 2.50
N ARG A 96 -11.64 7.36 2.30
CA ARG A 96 -11.45 8.75 1.84
C ARG A 96 -10.64 9.57 2.83
N TYR A 97 -9.82 10.49 2.33
CA TYR A 97 -8.98 11.38 3.14
C TYR A 97 -9.72 12.00 4.33
N ASN A 98 -10.88 12.59 4.08
CA ASN A 98 -11.66 13.30 5.10
C ASN A 98 -12.26 12.39 6.17
N ASP A 99 -12.34 11.10 5.92
CA ASP A 99 -12.99 10.13 6.82
C ASP A 99 -12.00 9.41 7.74
N ILE A 100 -10.70 9.43 7.42
CA ILE A 100 -9.70 8.60 8.10
C ILE A 100 -9.51 9.02 9.55
N VAL A 101 -9.41 10.31 9.81
CA VAL A 101 -9.16 10.82 11.17
C VAL A 101 -10.34 10.54 12.07
N ASP A 102 -11.56 10.72 11.58
CA ASP A 102 -12.78 10.43 12.34
C ASP A 102 -12.95 8.93 12.56
N PHE A 103 -12.64 8.10 11.56
CA PHE A 103 -12.63 6.65 11.72
C PHE A 103 -11.61 6.20 12.79
N TYR A 104 -10.39 6.76 12.77
CA TYR A 104 -9.39 6.48 13.80
C TYR A 104 -9.92 6.85 15.19
N LYS A 105 -10.45 8.06 15.37
CA LYS A 105 -10.99 8.54 16.66
C LYS A 105 -12.13 7.64 17.17
N ALA A 106 -13.01 7.22 16.26
CA ALA A 106 -14.21 6.44 16.63
C ALA A 106 -13.91 4.98 16.92
N LYS A 107 -13.01 4.35 16.17
CA LYS A 107 -12.84 2.88 16.17
C LYS A 107 -11.48 2.39 16.67
N LEU A 108 -10.40 3.13 16.42
CA LEU A 108 -9.03 2.65 16.69
C LEU A 108 -8.38 3.28 17.91
N LYS A 109 -8.63 4.56 18.19
CA LYS A 109 -7.95 5.31 19.26
C LYS A 109 -7.97 4.63 20.63
N ASN A 110 -9.10 4.05 20.99
CA ASN A 110 -9.30 3.39 22.28
C ASN A 110 -9.36 1.86 22.17
N SER A 111 -9.04 1.31 21.01
CA SER A 111 -9.06 -0.12 20.80
C SER A 111 -7.96 -0.80 21.61
N LYS A 112 -8.32 -1.82 22.37
CA LYS A 112 -7.36 -2.68 23.07
C LYS A 112 -6.78 -3.75 22.15
N LYS A 113 -7.43 -4.01 21.02
CA LYS A 113 -7.13 -5.09 20.08
C LYS A 113 -6.34 -4.60 18.88
N PHE A 114 -6.65 -3.42 18.36
CA PHE A 114 -6.04 -2.89 17.15
C PHE A 114 -5.20 -1.64 17.43
N GLN A 115 -4.07 -1.54 16.71
CA GLN A 115 -3.15 -0.41 16.82
C GLN A 115 -2.85 0.09 15.41
N LEU A 116 -3.22 1.33 15.11
CA LEU A 116 -2.86 1.93 13.82
C LEU A 116 -1.35 2.11 13.74
N LYS A 117 -0.73 1.50 12.73
CA LYS A 117 0.71 1.49 12.53
C LYS A 117 1.13 2.10 11.20
N MET A 118 0.28 2.01 10.17
CA MET A 118 0.65 2.33 8.80
C MET A 118 -0.47 3.08 8.08
N LEU A 119 -0.09 4.06 7.25
CA LEU A 119 -0.92 4.51 6.13
C LEU A 119 -0.40 3.89 4.84
N HIS A 120 -1.30 3.53 3.94
CA HIS A 120 -0.99 3.00 2.63
C HIS A 120 -1.53 3.93 1.53
N PHE A 121 -0.65 4.37 0.68
CA PHE A 121 -0.91 5.26 -0.45
C PHE A 121 -0.55 4.53 -1.75
N PHE A 122 -1.43 4.56 -2.73
CA PHE A 122 -1.20 3.92 -4.03
C PHE A 122 -1.88 4.69 -5.15
N ILE A 123 -1.18 4.89 -6.25
CA ILE A 123 -1.67 5.55 -7.46
C ILE A 123 -1.64 4.60 -8.66
N ASN A 124 -2.77 4.44 -9.34
CA ASN A 124 -2.92 3.52 -10.47
C ASN A 124 -1.99 3.85 -11.66
N THR A 125 -1.66 5.12 -11.85
CA THR A 125 -0.82 5.57 -12.98
C THR A 125 0.67 5.38 -12.72
N GLY A 126 1.02 4.88 -11.53
CA GLY A 126 2.38 4.66 -11.09
C GLY A 126 3.09 5.93 -10.61
N ILE A 127 4.31 5.75 -10.14
CA ILE A 127 5.15 6.83 -9.59
C ILE A 127 5.78 7.57 -10.78
N LYS A 128 5.34 8.80 -10.97
CA LYS A 128 5.79 9.67 -12.07
C LYS A 128 5.96 11.09 -11.54
N ASP A 129 6.89 11.82 -12.13
CA ASP A 129 7.05 13.25 -11.86
C ASP A 129 5.93 14.07 -12.53
N THR A 130 4.76 14.06 -11.90
CA THR A 130 3.56 14.77 -12.35
C THR A 130 2.95 15.57 -11.20
N ALA A 131 2.34 16.71 -11.52
CA ALA A 131 1.61 17.50 -10.53
C ALA A 131 0.53 16.68 -9.80
N TYR A 132 -0.05 15.69 -10.48
CA TYR A 132 -1.03 14.78 -9.91
C TYR A 132 -0.39 13.91 -8.79
N TYR A 133 0.74 13.24 -9.07
CA TYR A 133 1.43 12.41 -8.08
C TYR A 133 1.80 13.23 -6.82
N TRP A 134 2.42 14.39 -7.02
CA TRP A 134 2.87 15.25 -5.93
C TRP A 134 1.71 15.79 -5.08
N ASN A 135 0.58 16.13 -5.72
CA ASN A 135 -0.61 16.58 -5.03
C ASN A 135 -1.19 15.45 -4.15
N GLU A 136 -1.31 14.23 -4.68
CA GLU A 136 -1.84 13.10 -3.92
C GLU A 136 -0.90 12.68 -2.79
N LEU A 137 0.41 12.69 -3.01
CA LEU A 137 1.40 12.45 -1.94
C LEU A 137 1.29 13.52 -0.84
N SER A 138 1.13 14.79 -1.20
CA SER A 138 0.94 15.88 -0.23
C SER A 138 -0.33 15.71 0.59
N LYS A 139 -1.45 15.33 -0.03
CA LYS A 139 -2.71 15.02 0.68
C LYS A 139 -2.51 13.86 1.67
N CYS A 140 -1.86 12.79 1.22
CA CYS A 140 -1.54 11.65 2.07
C CYS A 140 -0.70 12.06 3.28
N MET A 141 0.34 12.86 3.07
CA MET A 141 1.21 13.34 4.12
C MET A 141 0.50 14.29 5.11
N ASN A 142 -0.44 15.10 4.66
CA ASN A 142 -1.26 15.91 5.56
C ASN A 142 -2.10 15.03 6.50
N VAL A 143 -2.72 13.95 5.99
CA VAL A 143 -3.44 12.98 6.82
C VAL A 143 -2.49 12.27 7.78
N TYR A 144 -1.29 11.89 7.31
CA TYR A 144 -0.27 11.29 8.18
C TYR A 144 0.07 12.22 9.34
N CYS A 145 0.36 13.48 9.08
CA CYS A 145 0.74 14.44 10.11
C CYS A 145 -0.40 14.68 11.12
N GLU A 146 -1.63 14.82 10.65
CA GLU A 146 -2.81 14.98 11.53
C GLU A 146 -3.01 13.75 12.42
N LEU A 147 -2.88 12.55 11.87
CA LEU A 147 -2.98 11.31 12.65
C LEU A 147 -1.79 11.14 13.59
N LYS A 148 -0.57 11.41 13.17
CA LYS A 148 0.63 11.27 13.99
C LYS A 148 0.56 12.12 15.25
N ALA A 149 -0.02 13.30 15.16
CA ALA A 149 -0.23 14.20 16.32
C ALA A 149 -1.15 13.60 17.41
N ILE A 150 -2.04 12.67 17.06
CA ILE A 150 -3.00 12.04 17.97
C ILE A 150 -2.82 10.52 18.13
N CYS A 151 -1.91 9.93 17.37
CA CYS A 151 -1.57 8.50 17.32
C CYS A 151 -0.04 8.35 17.28
N PRO A 152 0.65 8.41 18.41
CA PRO A 152 2.12 8.30 18.47
C PRO A 152 2.66 7.00 17.85
N GLU A 153 1.87 5.94 17.89
CA GLU A 153 2.24 4.62 17.36
C GLU A 153 2.22 4.53 15.83
N LEU A 154 1.56 5.46 15.13
CA LEU A 154 1.63 5.57 13.68
C LEU A 154 3.04 6.02 13.29
N ASP A 155 3.80 5.15 12.64
CA ASP A 155 5.19 5.42 12.27
C ASP A 155 5.58 4.90 10.88
N SER A 156 4.61 4.44 10.10
CA SER A 156 4.88 3.81 8.81
C SER A 156 4.00 4.40 7.71
N LEU A 157 4.62 4.65 6.56
CA LEU A 157 3.96 5.05 5.32
C LEU A 157 4.36 4.08 4.21
N ASN A 158 3.38 3.38 3.64
CA ASN A 158 3.57 2.58 2.45
C ASN A 158 3.16 3.41 1.23
N ILE A 159 4.12 3.70 0.36
CA ILE A 159 3.89 4.49 -0.85
C ILE A 159 3.49 3.63 -2.06
N GLY A 160 3.18 2.36 -1.82
CA GLY A 160 2.73 1.43 -2.85
C GLY A 160 3.81 1.04 -3.86
N GLY A 161 3.34 0.60 -5.00
CA GLY A 161 4.16 0.23 -6.14
C GLY A 161 4.05 1.21 -7.31
N GLY A 162 4.51 0.76 -8.47
CA GLY A 162 4.37 1.51 -9.72
C GLY A 162 5.62 2.26 -10.15
N PHE A 163 6.79 1.93 -9.63
CA PHE A 163 8.04 2.38 -10.26
C PHE A 163 8.08 1.89 -11.71
N PRO A 164 8.36 2.80 -12.67
CA PRO A 164 8.50 2.43 -14.07
C PRO A 164 9.57 1.37 -14.28
N ILE A 165 9.29 0.46 -15.21
CA ILE A 165 10.22 -0.57 -15.63
C ILE A 165 10.62 -0.35 -17.06
N LYS A 166 11.81 -0.79 -17.44
CA LYS A 166 12.29 -0.72 -18.81
C LYS A 166 11.47 -1.67 -19.68
N ASN A 167 10.56 -1.12 -20.45
CA ASN A 167 9.70 -1.85 -21.37
C ASN A 167 9.93 -1.51 -22.86
N THR A 168 10.85 -0.58 -23.14
CA THR A 168 11.26 -0.17 -24.48
C THR A 168 12.76 0.11 -24.52
N LEU A 169 13.36 0.07 -25.71
CA LEU A 169 14.80 0.34 -25.90
C LEU A 169 15.19 1.79 -25.54
N ASN A 170 14.26 2.72 -25.73
CA ASN A 170 14.47 4.15 -25.47
C ASN A 170 13.89 4.59 -24.13
N PHE A 171 13.75 3.65 -23.18
CA PHE A 171 13.24 3.98 -21.86
C PHE A 171 14.33 4.70 -21.05
N GLU A 172 14.01 5.91 -20.61
CA GLU A 172 14.81 6.72 -19.69
C GLU A 172 13.96 7.11 -18.50
N TYR A 173 14.48 6.93 -17.31
CA TYR A 173 13.82 7.32 -16.06
C TYR A 173 14.88 7.57 -14.99
N ASP A 174 14.85 8.74 -14.38
CA ASP A 174 15.76 9.12 -13.32
C ASP A 174 15.21 8.65 -11.96
N TYR A 175 15.58 7.44 -11.58
CA TYR A 175 15.16 6.83 -10.32
C TYR A 175 15.73 7.56 -9.11
N GLU A 176 16.97 8.02 -9.19
CA GLU A 176 17.67 8.69 -8.09
C GLU A 176 16.97 10.01 -7.77
N TYR A 177 16.81 10.86 -8.78
CA TYR A 177 16.08 12.13 -8.67
C TYR A 177 14.69 11.95 -8.04
N LEU A 178 13.89 11.03 -8.57
CA LEU A 178 12.51 10.89 -8.10
C LEU A 178 12.44 10.34 -6.67
N THR A 179 13.36 9.44 -6.31
CA THR A 179 13.43 8.91 -4.94
C THR A 179 13.84 9.99 -3.95
N GLU A 180 14.83 10.83 -4.31
CA GLU A 180 15.25 11.96 -3.50
C GLU A 180 14.13 12.98 -3.31
N GLU A 181 13.40 13.31 -4.35
CA GLU A 181 12.27 14.24 -4.29
C GLU A 181 11.14 13.71 -3.41
N ILE A 182 10.79 12.41 -3.50
CA ILE A 182 9.78 11.79 -2.63
C ILE A 182 10.21 11.90 -1.15
N ILE A 183 11.45 11.53 -0.84
CA ILE A 183 11.97 11.58 0.52
C ILE A 183 12.00 13.02 1.02
N SER A 184 12.49 13.95 0.21
CA SER A 184 12.58 15.38 0.55
C SER A 184 11.20 15.97 0.83
N GLN A 185 10.20 15.63 0.03
CA GLN A 185 8.84 16.12 0.23
C GLN A 185 8.22 15.58 1.52
N ILE A 186 8.39 14.28 1.81
CA ILE A 186 7.92 13.67 3.06
C ILE A 186 8.57 14.37 4.27
N LYS A 187 9.89 14.55 4.26
CA LYS A 187 10.63 15.24 5.32
C LYS A 187 10.16 16.68 5.54
N ASN A 188 10.08 17.45 4.45
CA ASN A 188 9.64 18.84 4.51
C ASN A 188 8.23 19.00 5.08
N ILE A 189 7.30 18.10 4.75
CA ILE A 189 5.94 18.15 5.28
C ILE A 189 5.93 17.77 6.76
N CYS A 190 6.67 16.75 7.17
CA CYS A 190 6.77 16.36 8.59
C CYS A 190 7.38 17.47 9.43
N GLU A 191 8.49 18.08 8.97
CA GLU A 191 9.15 19.19 9.65
C GLU A 191 8.21 20.39 9.84
N ARG A 192 7.49 20.80 8.79
CA ARG A 192 6.52 21.91 8.85
C ARG A 192 5.39 21.66 9.84
N ASN A 193 5.00 20.41 10.04
CA ASN A 193 3.95 20.01 10.97
C ASN A 193 4.48 19.62 12.35
N GLY A 194 5.79 19.62 12.57
CA GLY A 194 6.42 19.27 13.84
C GLY A 194 6.17 17.82 14.27
N VAL A 195 6.11 16.88 13.33
CA VAL A 195 5.90 15.46 13.58
C VAL A 195 7.09 14.63 13.10
N GLU A 196 7.26 13.44 13.70
CA GLU A 196 8.30 12.49 13.27
C GLU A 196 8.02 11.94 11.87
N GLU A 197 9.09 11.75 11.12
CA GLU A 197 9.08 11.14 9.79
C GLU A 197 8.64 9.66 9.88
N PRO A 198 7.89 9.13 8.89
CA PRO A 198 7.54 7.73 8.84
C PRO A 198 8.70 6.85 8.34
N ASN A 199 8.69 5.58 8.76
CA ASN A 199 9.38 4.54 8.01
C ASN A 199 8.68 4.34 6.66
N ILE A 200 9.42 4.43 5.57
CA ILE A 200 8.86 4.29 4.22
C ILE A 200 8.89 2.83 3.80
N PHE A 201 7.74 2.34 3.34
CA PHE A 201 7.58 1.03 2.71
C PHE A 201 7.27 1.20 1.24
N THR A 202 7.78 0.30 0.42
CA THR A 202 7.56 0.27 -1.03
C THR A 202 7.12 -1.11 -1.48
N GLU A 203 6.34 -1.17 -2.55
CA GLU A 203 5.82 -2.40 -3.15
C GLU A 203 6.25 -2.51 -4.62
N PHE A 204 7.53 -2.34 -4.88
CA PHE A 204 8.10 -2.24 -6.23
C PHE A 204 8.29 -3.61 -6.91
N GLY A 205 7.25 -4.48 -6.87
CA GLY A 205 7.31 -5.83 -7.40
C GLY A 205 7.74 -5.89 -8.87
N SER A 206 7.06 -5.18 -9.76
CA SER A 206 7.41 -5.15 -11.18
C SER A 206 8.82 -4.62 -11.44
N PHE A 207 9.26 -3.61 -10.71
CA PHE A 207 10.62 -3.09 -10.79
C PHE A 207 11.66 -4.15 -10.37
N THR A 208 11.36 -4.93 -9.34
CA THR A 208 12.29 -5.92 -8.79
C THR A 208 12.41 -7.17 -9.65
N VAL A 209 11.28 -7.65 -10.24
CA VAL A 209 11.25 -8.95 -10.92
C VAL A 209 10.74 -8.90 -12.37
N GLY A 210 10.37 -7.73 -12.89
CA GLY A 210 9.75 -7.61 -14.21
C GLY A 210 10.63 -8.10 -15.35
N GLU A 211 11.95 -7.96 -15.22
CA GLU A 211 12.92 -8.42 -16.23
C GLU A 211 13.31 -9.91 -16.09
N SER A 212 12.79 -10.62 -15.08
CA SER A 212 13.11 -12.04 -14.84
C SER A 212 12.37 -13.01 -15.75
N GLY A 213 11.41 -12.52 -16.54
CA GLY A 213 10.59 -13.33 -17.43
C GLY A 213 10.24 -12.65 -18.74
N ALA A 214 9.91 -13.45 -19.75
CA ALA A 214 9.43 -12.98 -21.04
C ALA A 214 8.32 -13.86 -21.58
N ALA A 215 7.38 -13.27 -22.32
CA ALA A 215 6.36 -13.99 -23.06
C ALA A 215 6.64 -13.87 -24.57
N LEU A 216 6.67 -15.00 -25.25
CA LEU A 216 6.85 -15.08 -26.70
C LEU A 216 5.50 -15.40 -27.35
N TYR A 217 5.13 -14.61 -28.33
CA TYR A 217 3.89 -14.77 -29.09
C TYR A 217 4.19 -14.94 -30.58
N SER A 218 3.53 -15.88 -31.22
CA SER A 218 3.53 -16.01 -32.68
C SER A 218 2.47 -15.12 -33.28
N ILE A 219 2.83 -14.37 -34.34
CA ILE A 219 1.85 -13.61 -35.11
C ILE A 219 1.02 -14.60 -35.93
N VAL A 220 -0.25 -14.73 -35.58
CA VAL A 220 -1.17 -15.68 -36.25
C VAL A 220 -1.79 -15.06 -37.50
N ASN A 221 -2.02 -13.76 -37.50
CA ASN A 221 -2.60 -13.04 -38.62
C ASN A 221 -2.25 -11.55 -38.55
N GLN A 222 -2.20 -10.92 -39.73
CA GLN A 222 -1.99 -9.48 -39.87
C GLN A 222 -3.05 -8.90 -40.80
N LYS A 223 -3.69 -7.81 -40.39
CA LYS A 223 -4.66 -7.05 -41.18
C LYS A 223 -4.11 -5.67 -41.47
N GLN A 224 -4.01 -5.32 -42.71
CA GLN A 224 -3.71 -3.95 -43.09
C GLN A 224 -4.98 -3.11 -43.10
N GLN A 225 -4.96 -1.98 -42.44
CA GLN A 225 -6.02 -0.96 -42.52
C GLN A 225 -5.46 0.22 -43.31
N ASN A 226 -6.27 0.71 -44.24
CA ASN A 226 -5.91 1.94 -44.94
C ASN A 226 -6.04 3.12 -43.99
N ASP A 227 -5.09 4.04 -44.06
CA ASP A 227 -5.20 5.31 -43.38
C ASP A 227 -6.48 6.02 -43.82
N ARG A 228 -7.16 6.68 -42.93
CA ARG A 228 -8.29 7.57 -43.28
C ARG A 228 -7.69 8.76 -44.01
N GLU A 229 -8.15 8.98 -45.23
CA GLU A 229 -7.92 10.24 -45.94
C GLU A 229 -8.58 11.41 -45.20
#